data_2de4d9da2cacae753418aa598328d1ea
#
_entry.id   2de4d9da2cacae753418aa598328d1ea
#
_cell.length_a   1.000
_cell.length_b   1.000
_cell.length_c   1.000
_cell.angle_alpha   90.00
_cell.angle_beta   90.00
_cell.angle_gamma   90.00
#
_symmetry.space_group_name_H-M   'P 1'
#
loop_
_entity.id
_entity.type
_entity.pdbx_description
1 polymer ?
#
loop_
_entity_poly.entity_id
_entity_poly.type
_entity_poly.pdbx_seq_one_letter_code
_entity_poly.pdbx_strand_id
1 'polypeptide(L)'
;MSLRPEYLLSLLEDDPEQGLYRCKREMFTDPRLFDLEMQHIFEGNWLYLAHESQIPNINDFYTTTMGRQSIFIARNKDGVLNAFINACSHRGATLCRHKSGNKSSYTCPFHGWTFNNSGKLLKVKDPANAGYPASFNCEGSHDLTRVARFESYRGFLFGSLKADVLPLVEHLGESAKIIDMIVDQSPDGLEVLRGSSSYIYEGNWKLTAENGADGYHVSSVHWNYAATQNQRKQREAGDSNPTMSAGSWAKQGGGFYSFDKGHMLLWTRWANPEDRPLYERRDELAQDFGKARADWMIENSRNLCLYPNVYLMDQFSSQIRIARPISVNRTEITIYCIAPKGESDHARSSRIRQYEDFFNVSGMATPDDLEEFRSCQTSYQGSVTTWNDMSRGAEHWIEGADEAAKEIDLHPLLSGVRTEDEGLFVLQHKYWQQTMLKALADEQSKLIAVEDVQ
;
A
#
# COMPACT_ATOMS: atom_id res chain seq x y z
N MET A 1 -26.31 12.39 -13.17
CA MET A 1 -27.06 12.18 -11.92
C MET A 1 -26.07 12.06 -10.78
N SER A 2 -26.34 12.73 -9.65
CA SER A 2 -25.52 12.61 -8.42
C SER A 2 -25.62 11.20 -7.85
N LEU A 3 -24.56 10.73 -7.17
CA LEU A 3 -24.61 9.50 -6.39
C LEU A 3 -25.62 9.66 -5.24
N ARG A 4 -26.26 8.56 -4.86
CA ARG A 4 -27.22 8.49 -3.76
C ARG A 4 -26.82 7.41 -2.77
N PRO A 5 -27.13 7.56 -1.47
CA PRO A 5 -26.81 6.54 -0.47
C PRO A 5 -27.37 5.15 -0.82
N GLU A 6 -28.60 5.09 -1.35
CA GLU A 6 -29.25 3.81 -1.72
C GLU A 6 -28.47 3.06 -2.82
N TYR A 7 -27.86 3.82 -3.74
CA TYR A 7 -26.99 3.23 -4.76
C TYR A 7 -25.74 2.62 -4.13
N LEU A 8 -25.06 3.34 -3.24
CA LEU A 8 -23.88 2.81 -2.53
C LEU A 8 -24.22 1.57 -1.70
N LEU A 9 -25.35 1.59 -0.99
CA LEU A 9 -25.82 0.44 -0.21
C LEU A 9 -26.14 -0.76 -1.10
N SER A 10 -26.62 -0.55 -2.32
CA SER A 10 -26.95 -1.63 -3.26
C SER A 10 -25.72 -2.31 -3.88
N LEU A 11 -24.51 -1.78 -3.67
CA LEU A 11 -23.28 -2.31 -4.28
C LEU A 11 -22.71 -3.52 -3.54
N LEU A 12 -23.07 -3.72 -2.29
CA LEU A 12 -22.68 -4.88 -1.48
C LEU A 12 -23.91 -5.64 -1.04
N GLU A 13 -23.81 -6.95 -1.03
CA GLU A 13 -24.78 -7.85 -0.42
C GLU A 13 -24.04 -8.76 0.56
N ASP A 14 -24.45 -8.71 1.81
CA ASP A 14 -23.86 -9.47 2.91
C ASP A 14 -24.99 -10.10 3.71
N ASP A 15 -25.13 -11.41 3.59
CA ASP A 15 -26.08 -12.22 4.31
C ASP A 15 -25.34 -13.35 5.05
N PRO A 16 -24.87 -13.10 6.27
CA PRO A 16 -24.13 -14.10 7.05
C PRO A 16 -24.96 -15.36 7.38
N GLU A 17 -26.29 -15.26 7.46
CA GLU A 17 -27.15 -16.43 7.76
C GLU A 17 -27.17 -17.42 6.58
N GLN A 18 -27.01 -16.91 5.36
CA GLN A 18 -26.92 -17.73 4.16
C GLN A 18 -25.46 -17.98 3.73
N GLY A 19 -24.47 -17.44 4.45
CA GLY A 19 -23.07 -17.50 4.05
C GLY A 19 -22.81 -16.80 2.72
N LEU A 20 -23.59 -15.78 2.37
CA LEU A 20 -23.51 -15.08 1.11
C LEU A 20 -22.81 -13.72 1.31
N TYR A 21 -21.74 -13.51 0.54
CA TYR A 21 -21.12 -12.21 0.39
C TYR A 21 -20.77 -11.94 -1.08
N ARG A 22 -21.22 -10.80 -1.62
CA ARG A 22 -20.91 -10.41 -3.00
C ARG A 22 -20.90 -8.90 -3.20
N CYS A 23 -20.16 -8.44 -4.19
CA CYS A 23 -20.10 -7.04 -4.57
C CYS A 23 -20.46 -6.85 -6.05
N LYS A 24 -21.06 -5.70 -6.37
CA LYS A 24 -21.39 -5.37 -7.76
C LYS A 24 -20.16 -4.94 -8.53
N ARG A 25 -20.05 -5.40 -9.79
CA ARG A 25 -18.99 -5.02 -10.73
C ARG A 25 -18.94 -3.53 -11.05
N GLU A 26 -20.07 -2.83 -10.87
CA GLU A 26 -20.15 -1.37 -10.97
C GLU A 26 -19.18 -0.64 -10.02
N MET A 27 -18.79 -1.23 -8.89
CA MET A 27 -17.75 -0.69 -8.01
C MET A 27 -16.42 -0.45 -8.73
N PHE A 28 -16.15 -1.21 -9.79
CA PHE A 28 -14.90 -1.17 -10.54
C PHE A 28 -14.98 -0.34 -11.83
N THR A 29 -16.19 0.09 -12.22
CA THR A 29 -16.41 0.69 -13.55
C THR A 29 -17.09 2.06 -13.52
N ASP A 30 -17.75 2.45 -12.43
CA ASP A 30 -18.45 3.72 -12.34
C ASP A 30 -17.47 4.89 -12.09
N PRO A 31 -17.29 5.82 -13.06
CA PRO A 31 -16.37 6.94 -12.90
C PRO A 31 -16.78 7.92 -11.78
N ARG A 32 -18.06 7.97 -11.40
CA ARG A 32 -18.53 8.83 -10.30
C ARG A 32 -18.05 8.30 -8.95
N LEU A 33 -18.02 6.97 -8.78
CA LEU A 33 -17.41 6.32 -7.61
C LEU A 33 -15.93 6.61 -7.57
N PHE A 34 -15.24 6.50 -8.70
CA PHE A 34 -13.82 6.78 -8.80
C PHE A 34 -13.48 8.23 -8.39
N ASP A 35 -14.25 9.23 -8.83
CA ASP A 35 -14.01 10.61 -8.45
C ASP A 35 -14.17 10.83 -6.95
N LEU A 36 -15.17 10.19 -6.33
CA LEU A 36 -15.40 10.25 -4.88
C LEU A 36 -14.29 9.52 -4.12
N GLU A 37 -13.82 8.35 -4.61
CA GLU A 37 -12.66 7.62 -4.08
C GLU A 37 -11.41 8.48 -4.07
N MET A 38 -11.11 9.15 -5.19
CA MET A 38 -9.95 10.02 -5.29
C MET A 38 -9.97 11.12 -4.22
N GLN A 39 -11.11 11.76 -4.02
CA GLN A 39 -11.25 12.85 -3.08
C GLN A 39 -11.23 12.42 -1.61
N HIS A 40 -11.88 11.30 -1.28
CA HIS A 40 -12.14 10.91 0.11
C HIS A 40 -11.29 9.72 0.59
N ILE A 41 -10.79 8.89 -0.32
CA ILE A 41 -9.90 7.78 0.01
C ILE A 41 -8.44 8.16 -0.28
N PHE A 42 -8.10 8.54 -1.53
CA PHE A 42 -6.71 8.80 -1.91
C PHE A 42 -6.17 10.19 -1.54
N GLU A 43 -7.04 11.15 -1.29
CA GLU A 43 -6.69 12.49 -0.82
C GLU A 43 -7.17 12.75 0.61
N GLY A 44 -8.09 11.93 1.11
CA GLY A 44 -8.76 12.12 2.40
C GLY A 44 -8.43 11.12 3.49
N ASN A 45 -7.56 10.15 3.23
CA ASN A 45 -7.12 9.15 4.21
C ASN A 45 -5.60 9.12 4.31
N TRP A 46 -5.04 8.29 5.20
CA TRP A 46 -3.62 8.04 5.24
C TRP A 46 -3.15 7.25 4.02
N LEU A 47 -2.13 7.76 3.33
CA LEU A 47 -1.44 7.06 2.25
C LEU A 47 0.02 6.87 2.58
N TYR A 48 0.56 5.72 2.23
CA TYR A 48 2.00 5.52 2.21
C TYR A 48 2.65 6.37 1.12
N LEU A 49 3.72 7.07 1.46
CA LEU A 49 4.41 8.01 0.58
C LEU A 49 5.84 7.58 0.21
N ALA A 50 6.62 7.14 1.20
CA ALA A 50 8.02 6.75 1.06
C ALA A 50 8.50 6.00 2.30
N HIS A 51 9.74 5.49 2.25
CA HIS A 51 10.46 4.99 3.42
C HIS A 51 11.62 5.94 3.76
N GLU A 52 11.92 6.12 5.06
CA GLU A 52 12.98 7.04 5.51
C GLU A 52 14.35 6.74 4.92
N SER A 53 14.65 5.47 4.63
CA SER A 53 15.90 5.07 3.99
C SER A 53 16.08 5.61 2.56
N GLN A 54 15.02 6.14 1.94
CA GLN A 54 15.10 6.81 0.64
C GLN A 54 15.50 8.28 0.75
N ILE A 55 15.52 8.84 2.00
CA ILE A 55 15.82 10.24 2.32
C ILE A 55 16.77 10.28 3.52
N PRO A 56 17.93 9.58 3.48
CA PRO A 56 18.74 9.33 4.67
C PRO A 56 19.54 10.56 5.14
N ASN A 57 19.96 11.44 4.23
CA ASN A 57 20.89 12.51 4.55
C ASN A 57 20.20 13.88 4.65
N ILE A 58 20.82 14.80 5.35
CA ILE A 58 20.43 16.22 5.35
C ILE A 58 20.39 16.73 3.90
N ASN A 59 19.34 17.47 3.56
CA ASN A 59 19.02 18.00 2.23
C ASN A 59 18.59 16.96 1.19
N ASP A 60 18.48 15.69 1.51
CA ASP A 60 17.87 14.73 0.61
C ASP A 60 16.37 15.06 0.43
N PHE A 61 15.90 14.82 -0.80
CA PHE A 61 14.48 14.90 -1.13
C PHE A 61 14.02 13.70 -1.95
N TYR A 62 12.73 13.43 -1.89
CA TYR A 62 12.05 12.39 -2.64
C TYR A 62 10.69 12.90 -3.12
N THR A 63 10.33 12.63 -4.37
CA THR A 63 9.02 13.01 -4.94
C THR A 63 8.12 11.79 -5.05
N THR A 64 6.85 11.99 -4.73
CA THR A 64 5.80 10.97 -4.81
C THR A 64 4.47 11.63 -5.17
N THR A 65 3.37 10.87 -5.09
CA THR A 65 2.02 11.37 -5.34
C THR A 65 1.09 10.97 -4.21
N MET A 66 0.09 11.78 -3.97
CA MET A 66 -1.03 11.51 -3.07
C MET A 66 -2.32 11.82 -3.85
N GLY A 67 -3.04 10.79 -4.26
CA GLY A 67 -4.14 10.96 -5.19
C GLY A 67 -3.69 11.69 -6.46
N ARG A 68 -4.30 12.84 -6.74
CA ARG A 68 -3.98 13.72 -7.87
C ARG A 68 -2.85 14.72 -7.56
N GLN A 69 -2.39 14.81 -6.31
CA GLN A 69 -1.40 15.78 -5.89
C GLN A 69 0.03 15.25 -6.04
N SER A 70 0.89 16.03 -6.67
CA SER A 70 2.34 15.79 -6.60
C SER A 70 2.86 16.27 -5.25
N ILE A 71 3.66 15.43 -4.60
CA ILE A 71 4.22 15.67 -3.26
C ILE A 71 5.74 15.59 -3.37
N PHE A 72 6.46 16.39 -2.58
CA PHE A 72 7.85 16.10 -2.28
C PHE A 72 8.10 16.12 -0.77
N ILE A 73 8.97 15.23 -0.34
CA ILE A 73 9.42 15.08 1.04
C ILE A 73 10.87 15.51 1.07
N ALA A 74 11.27 16.33 2.03
CA ALA A 74 12.63 16.81 2.16
C ALA A 74 13.10 16.72 3.62
N ARG A 75 14.36 16.30 3.82
CA ARG A 75 15.02 16.34 5.11
C ARG A 75 15.74 17.68 5.28
N ASN A 76 15.33 18.47 6.24
CA ASN A 76 15.92 19.79 6.45
C ASN A 76 17.29 19.71 7.16
N LYS A 77 17.92 20.86 7.38
CA LYS A 77 19.23 20.98 8.05
C LYS A 77 19.25 20.44 9.50
N ASP A 78 18.08 20.37 10.13
CA ASP A 78 17.91 19.90 11.52
C ASP A 78 17.58 18.39 11.57
N GLY A 79 17.63 17.72 10.40
CA GLY A 79 17.31 16.28 10.25
C GLY A 79 15.81 15.96 10.20
N VAL A 80 14.94 16.96 10.26
CA VAL A 80 13.49 16.77 10.28
C VAL A 80 12.96 16.58 8.85
N LEU A 81 12.14 15.55 8.64
CA LEU A 81 11.41 15.32 7.41
C LEU A 81 10.17 16.21 7.33
N ASN A 82 9.97 16.84 6.19
CA ASN A 82 8.83 17.67 5.89
C ASN A 82 8.23 17.25 4.54
N ALA A 83 6.92 17.23 4.44
CA ALA A 83 6.20 16.92 3.20
C ALA A 83 5.40 18.13 2.71
N PHE A 84 5.51 18.41 1.41
CA PHE A 84 4.89 19.58 0.77
C PHE A 84 4.17 19.18 -0.50
N ILE A 85 3.14 19.95 -0.85
CA ILE A 85 2.61 19.96 -2.21
C ILE A 85 3.72 20.45 -3.15
N ASN A 86 4.02 19.68 -4.19
CA ASN A 86 5.09 19.98 -5.15
C ASN A 86 4.67 21.04 -6.17
N ALA A 87 4.21 22.18 -5.66
CA ALA A 87 3.73 23.31 -6.44
C ALA A 87 4.22 24.61 -5.86
N CYS A 88 4.79 25.47 -6.71
CA CYS A 88 5.21 26.81 -6.33
C CYS A 88 4.01 27.66 -5.89
N SER A 89 4.07 28.27 -4.71
CA SER A 89 3.01 29.12 -4.17
C SER A 89 2.71 30.39 -4.98
N HIS A 90 3.57 30.71 -5.98
CA HIS A 90 3.30 31.81 -6.91
C HIS A 90 2.21 31.46 -7.94
N ARG A 91 2.43 30.43 -8.78
CA ARG A 91 1.53 30.04 -9.86
C ARG A 91 1.51 28.53 -10.12
N GLY A 92 1.77 27.73 -9.11
CA GLY A 92 1.59 26.27 -9.15
C GLY A 92 2.62 25.47 -9.96
N ALA A 93 3.69 26.08 -10.49
CA ALA A 93 4.68 25.31 -11.24
C ALA A 93 5.40 24.28 -10.36
N THR A 94 5.60 23.07 -10.90
CA THR A 94 6.30 21.97 -10.21
C THR A 94 7.74 22.39 -9.85
N LEU A 95 8.09 22.25 -8.57
CA LEU A 95 9.41 22.63 -8.02
C LEU A 95 10.44 21.51 -8.19
N CYS A 96 10.11 20.32 -7.69
CA CYS A 96 10.97 19.15 -7.76
C CYS A 96 10.54 18.27 -8.94
N ARG A 97 11.37 18.22 -9.99
CA ARG A 97 11.10 17.46 -11.23
C ARG A 97 11.85 16.13 -11.30
N HIS A 98 12.72 15.86 -10.34
CA HIS A 98 13.47 14.61 -10.22
C HIS A 98 12.86 13.75 -9.12
N LYS A 99 12.96 12.43 -9.27
CA LYS A 99 12.43 11.46 -8.29
C LYS A 99 13.06 11.64 -6.91
N SER A 100 14.37 11.89 -6.87
CA SER A 100 15.14 12.11 -5.64
C SER A 100 16.39 12.96 -5.93
N GLY A 101 17.05 13.41 -4.88
CA GLY A 101 18.32 14.14 -4.96
C GLY A 101 18.65 14.82 -3.64
N ASN A 102 19.73 15.64 -3.65
CA ASN A 102 20.18 16.38 -2.48
C ASN A 102 20.26 17.87 -2.82
N LYS A 103 19.44 18.71 -2.14
CA LYS A 103 19.35 20.16 -2.37
C LYS A 103 18.94 20.85 -1.08
N SER A 104 19.63 21.93 -0.72
CA SER A 104 19.28 22.79 0.43
C SER A 104 18.16 23.79 0.11
N SER A 105 17.86 24.02 -1.16
CA SER A 105 16.79 24.93 -1.62
C SER A 105 16.25 24.56 -3.00
N TYR A 106 15.04 25.00 -3.27
CA TYR A 106 14.28 24.72 -4.49
C TYR A 106 13.91 26.02 -5.18
N THR A 107 14.55 26.32 -6.30
CA THR A 107 14.23 27.50 -7.12
C THR A 107 13.22 27.13 -8.19
N CYS A 108 12.08 27.80 -8.19
CA CYS A 108 11.04 27.61 -9.19
C CYS A 108 11.58 27.99 -10.57
N PRO A 109 11.55 27.08 -11.57
CA PRO A 109 12.10 27.36 -12.89
C PRO A 109 11.28 28.36 -13.68
N PHE A 110 10.06 28.70 -13.24
CA PHE A 110 9.18 29.62 -13.93
C PHE A 110 9.56 31.09 -13.63
N HIS A 111 9.57 31.50 -12.35
CA HIS A 111 9.81 32.91 -11.97
C HIS A 111 10.88 33.10 -10.88
N GLY A 112 11.67 32.08 -10.58
CA GLY A 112 12.80 32.17 -9.67
C GLY A 112 12.47 32.30 -8.17
N TRP A 113 11.22 32.04 -7.75
CA TRP A 113 10.93 31.95 -6.33
C TRP A 113 11.68 30.77 -5.71
N THR A 114 12.36 31.02 -4.59
CA THR A 114 13.22 30.01 -3.96
C THR A 114 12.76 29.69 -2.55
N PHE A 115 12.62 28.41 -2.27
CA PHE A 115 12.16 27.86 -0.99
C PHE A 115 13.25 26.98 -0.36
N ASN A 116 13.29 26.89 0.97
CA ASN A 116 14.16 25.96 1.67
C ASN A 116 13.45 24.61 1.96
N ASN A 117 14.20 23.66 2.55
CA ASN A 117 13.69 22.33 2.94
C ASN A 117 12.68 22.35 4.10
N SER A 118 12.43 23.49 4.74
CA SER A 118 11.38 23.71 5.71
C SER A 118 10.12 24.35 5.09
N GLY A 119 10.15 24.57 3.77
CA GLY A 119 9.04 25.15 2.99
C GLY A 119 9.00 26.66 2.96
N LYS A 120 9.92 27.36 3.64
CA LYS A 120 9.92 28.82 3.72
C LYS A 120 10.36 29.45 2.40
N LEU A 121 9.63 30.47 1.95
CA LEU A 121 10.03 31.34 0.86
C LEU A 121 11.25 32.18 1.30
N LEU A 122 12.41 31.93 0.66
CA LEU A 122 13.66 32.61 0.96
C LEU A 122 13.83 33.90 0.17
N LYS A 123 13.44 33.88 -1.10
CA LYS A 123 13.58 35.04 -1.99
C LYS A 123 12.65 34.93 -3.21
N VAL A 124 12.33 36.09 -3.74
CA VAL A 124 11.75 36.29 -5.07
C VAL A 124 12.80 36.85 -6.01
N LYS A 125 12.56 36.82 -7.34
CA LYS A 125 13.46 37.42 -8.31
C LYS A 125 13.42 38.95 -8.18
N ASP A 126 14.57 39.61 -8.26
CA ASP A 126 14.74 41.08 -8.19
C ASP A 126 13.96 41.72 -7.02
N PRO A 127 14.23 41.33 -5.77
CA PRO A 127 13.42 41.76 -4.63
C PRO A 127 13.40 43.27 -4.39
N ALA A 128 14.47 43.99 -4.82
CA ALA A 128 14.56 45.45 -4.63
C ALA A 128 13.56 46.21 -5.50
N ASN A 129 13.24 45.69 -6.70
CA ASN A 129 12.35 46.32 -7.66
C ASN A 129 11.04 45.55 -7.85
N ALA A 130 10.78 44.51 -7.07
CA ALA A 130 9.61 43.62 -7.23
C ALA A 130 8.28 44.32 -6.99
N GLY A 131 8.25 45.44 -6.23
CA GLY A 131 7.06 46.25 -6.00
C GLY A 131 5.95 45.54 -5.21
N TYR A 132 6.29 44.47 -4.47
CA TYR A 132 5.31 43.80 -3.62
C TYR A 132 4.88 44.70 -2.46
N PRO A 133 3.60 44.63 -2.03
CA PRO A 133 3.13 45.36 -0.86
C PRO A 133 3.88 44.95 0.40
N ALA A 134 3.91 45.84 1.42
CA ALA A 134 4.59 45.58 2.69
C ALA A 134 4.07 44.33 3.43
N SER A 135 2.84 43.92 3.14
CA SER A 135 2.22 42.69 3.67
C SER A 135 2.65 41.41 2.95
N PHE A 136 3.46 41.52 1.86
CA PHE A 136 3.90 40.34 1.12
C PHE A 136 4.70 39.37 2.00
N ASN A 137 4.27 38.13 2.00
CA ASN A 137 4.85 37.03 2.77
C ASN A 137 4.94 37.31 4.30
N CYS A 138 4.14 38.23 4.84
CA CYS A 138 3.96 38.34 6.27
C CYS A 138 3.43 37.01 6.82
N GLU A 139 4.00 36.54 7.94
CA GLU A 139 3.62 35.30 8.59
C GLU A 139 3.76 34.03 7.72
N GLY A 140 4.54 34.10 6.61
CA GLY A 140 4.77 32.95 5.73
C GLY A 140 3.60 32.64 4.78
N SER A 141 2.78 33.64 4.45
CA SER A 141 1.60 33.47 3.56
C SER A 141 1.94 32.90 2.18
N HIS A 142 3.21 32.97 1.75
CA HIS A 142 3.70 32.45 0.49
C HIS A 142 4.70 31.29 0.67
N ASP A 143 4.78 30.71 1.85
CA ASP A 143 5.54 29.49 2.11
C ASP A 143 4.86 28.31 1.35
N LEU A 144 5.57 27.21 1.18
CA LEU A 144 5.02 26.01 0.53
C LEU A 144 3.88 25.41 1.37
N THR A 145 2.84 25.00 0.68
CA THR A 145 1.73 24.28 1.32
C THR A 145 2.23 22.93 1.84
N ARG A 146 2.06 22.69 3.14
CA ARG A 146 2.40 21.43 3.78
C ARG A 146 1.33 20.38 3.50
N VAL A 147 1.73 19.12 3.45
CA VAL A 147 0.79 18.00 3.62
C VAL A 147 0.18 18.13 5.01
N ALA A 148 -1.16 18.07 5.10
CA ALA A 148 -1.88 18.43 6.32
C ALA A 148 -1.53 17.53 7.52
N ARG A 149 -1.37 16.23 7.27
CA ARG A 149 -0.85 15.27 8.24
C ARG A 149 0.29 14.50 7.58
N PHE A 150 1.42 14.37 8.29
CA PHE A 150 2.60 13.65 7.84
C PHE A 150 3.28 13.03 9.05
N GLU A 151 3.30 11.70 9.11
CA GLU A 151 3.82 10.94 10.24
C GLU A 151 4.66 9.76 9.76
N SER A 152 5.58 9.29 10.61
CA SER A 152 6.40 8.10 10.38
C SER A 152 5.98 7.00 11.34
N TYR A 153 5.84 5.78 10.83
CA TYR A 153 5.76 4.58 11.65
C TYR A 153 6.87 3.61 11.26
N ARG A 154 7.82 3.39 12.16
CA ARG A 154 8.96 2.48 11.95
C ARG A 154 9.73 2.72 10.65
N GLY A 155 9.82 3.98 10.20
CA GLY A 155 10.48 4.38 8.96
C GLY A 155 9.56 4.42 7.73
N PHE A 156 8.35 3.91 7.80
CA PHE A 156 7.34 4.07 6.76
C PHE A 156 6.65 5.43 6.91
N LEU A 157 6.72 6.26 5.88
CA LEU A 157 6.21 7.61 5.87
C LEU A 157 4.80 7.64 5.27
N PHE A 158 3.87 8.20 6.02
CA PHE A 158 2.48 8.34 5.62
C PHE A 158 2.06 9.81 5.61
N GLY A 159 1.07 10.14 4.79
CA GLY A 159 0.47 11.47 4.75
C GLY A 159 -1.00 11.45 4.43
N SER A 160 -1.68 12.57 4.79
CA SER A 160 -3.06 12.85 4.41
C SER A 160 -3.21 14.33 4.06
N LEU A 161 -4.07 14.66 3.09
CA LEU A 161 -4.43 16.04 2.77
C LEU A 161 -5.53 16.57 3.69
N LYS A 162 -6.18 15.71 4.48
CA LYS A 162 -7.11 16.12 5.55
C LYS A 162 -6.39 16.22 6.88
N ALA A 163 -6.66 17.29 7.62
CA ALA A 163 -6.09 17.51 8.95
C ALA A 163 -6.81 16.71 10.06
N ASP A 164 -8.07 16.40 9.84
CA ASP A 164 -8.99 15.77 10.80
C ASP A 164 -9.04 14.24 10.72
N VAL A 165 -7.98 13.62 10.19
CA VAL A 165 -7.81 12.16 10.23
C VAL A 165 -7.34 11.71 11.62
N LEU A 166 -7.65 10.46 11.99
CA LEU A 166 -7.13 9.82 13.20
C LEU A 166 -5.60 9.86 13.23
N PRO A 167 -4.93 9.86 14.39
CA PRO A 167 -3.49 9.62 14.48
C PRO A 167 -3.08 8.36 13.73
N LEU A 168 -1.89 8.37 13.11
CA LEU A 168 -1.44 7.25 12.26
C LEU A 168 -1.46 5.90 13.00
N VAL A 169 -1.00 5.87 14.26
CA VAL A 169 -0.98 4.63 15.06
C VAL A 169 -2.39 4.08 15.29
N GLU A 170 -3.37 4.93 15.51
CA GLU A 170 -4.76 4.53 15.66
C GLU A 170 -5.36 4.04 14.31
N HIS A 171 -4.94 4.66 13.21
CA HIS A 171 -5.34 4.22 11.88
C HIS A 171 -4.76 2.83 11.55
N LEU A 172 -3.49 2.59 11.84
CA LEU A 172 -2.84 1.31 11.62
C LEU A 172 -3.40 0.20 12.54
N GLY A 173 -3.78 0.53 13.78
CA GLY A 173 -4.35 -0.42 14.74
C GLY A 173 -3.52 -1.70 14.85
N GLU A 174 -4.17 -2.85 14.88
CA GLU A 174 -3.52 -4.17 15.00
C GLU A 174 -2.58 -4.52 13.81
N SER A 175 -2.81 -3.95 12.63
CA SER A 175 -1.91 -4.15 11.48
C SER A 175 -0.50 -3.62 11.73
N ALA A 176 -0.31 -2.69 12.67
CA ALA A 176 0.99 -2.19 13.10
C ALA A 176 1.90 -3.29 13.64
N LYS A 177 1.36 -4.30 14.33
CA LYS A 177 2.14 -5.44 14.83
C LYS A 177 2.80 -6.26 13.71
N ILE A 178 2.18 -6.31 12.55
CA ILE A 178 2.76 -6.96 11.35
C ILE A 178 3.88 -6.11 10.77
N ILE A 179 3.72 -4.78 10.73
CA ILE A 179 4.81 -3.86 10.35
C ILE A 179 6.00 -4.05 11.28
N ASP A 180 5.75 -4.14 12.59
CA ASP A 180 6.80 -4.37 13.58
C ASP A 180 7.56 -5.68 13.33
N MET A 181 6.86 -6.78 13.03
CA MET A 181 7.52 -8.04 12.67
C MET A 181 8.40 -7.93 11.40
N ILE A 182 7.98 -7.12 10.43
CA ILE A 182 8.77 -6.90 9.21
C ILE A 182 10.02 -6.08 9.52
N VAL A 183 9.90 -5.03 10.35
CA VAL A 183 11.01 -4.16 10.73
C VAL A 183 12.00 -4.85 11.69
N ASP A 184 11.47 -5.63 12.62
CA ASP A 184 12.26 -6.35 13.64
C ASP A 184 13.13 -7.49 13.05
N GLN A 185 13.06 -7.73 11.72
CA GLN A 185 14.00 -8.60 11.03
C GLN A 185 15.46 -8.13 11.14
N SER A 186 15.70 -6.86 11.51
CA SER A 186 17.04 -6.34 11.82
C SER A 186 16.97 -5.32 12.94
N PRO A 187 17.93 -5.30 13.91
CA PRO A 187 18.03 -4.27 14.92
C PRO A 187 18.26 -2.87 14.33
N ASP A 188 18.87 -2.80 13.15
CA ASP A 188 19.11 -1.56 12.41
C ASP A 188 17.93 -1.17 11.50
N GLY A 189 16.83 -1.96 11.50
CA GLY A 189 15.64 -1.75 10.70
C GLY A 189 15.83 -2.14 9.23
N LEU A 190 15.01 -1.55 8.38
CA LEU A 190 14.93 -1.87 6.95
C LEU A 190 15.57 -0.80 6.08
N GLU A 191 15.89 -1.18 4.86
CA GLU A 191 16.23 -0.26 3.78
C GLU A 191 15.49 -0.63 2.48
N VAL A 192 15.10 0.40 1.73
CA VAL A 192 14.64 0.26 0.35
C VAL A 192 15.85 0.15 -0.54
N LEU A 193 15.96 -0.95 -1.28
CA LEU A 193 17.06 -1.16 -2.20
C LEU A 193 16.98 -0.23 -3.41
N ARG A 194 18.11 0.02 -4.06
CA ARG A 194 18.16 0.87 -5.26
C ARG A 194 17.43 0.20 -6.41
N GLY A 195 16.71 1.03 -7.16
CA GLY A 195 15.89 0.57 -8.28
C GLY A 195 14.42 0.43 -7.88
N SER A 196 13.59 0.46 -8.89
CA SER A 196 12.16 0.21 -8.77
C SER A 196 11.63 -0.27 -10.11
N SER A 197 10.57 -1.04 -10.07
CA SER A 197 9.77 -1.35 -11.25
C SER A 197 8.45 -0.58 -11.18
N SER A 198 8.03 -0.03 -12.31
CA SER A 198 6.71 0.61 -12.42
C SER A 198 6.04 0.17 -13.71
N TYR A 199 4.75 -0.07 -13.63
CA TYR A 199 3.92 -0.41 -14.76
C TYR A 199 2.51 0.14 -14.60
N ILE A 200 1.77 0.22 -15.69
CA ILE A 200 0.36 0.58 -15.69
C ILE A 200 -0.41 -0.61 -16.24
N TYR A 201 -1.49 -0.98 -15.57
CA TYR A 201 -2.42 -1.97 -16.10
C TYR A 201 -3.80 -1.36 -16.37
N GLU A 202 -4.51 -1.95 -17.30
CA GLU A 202 -5.85 -1.58 -17.72
C GLU A 202 -6.90 -2.21 -16.79
N GLY A 203 -7.03 -1.63 -15.59
CA GLY A 203 -7.94 -2.12 -14.55
C GLY A 203 -8.09 -1.14 -13.40
N ASN A 204 -9.19 -1.30 -12.66
CA ASN A 204 -9.48 -0.52 -11.45
C ASN A 204 -8.49 -0.89 -10.33
N TRP A 205 -8.16 0.08 -9.49
CA TRP A 205 -7.22 -0.09 -8.38
C TRP A 205 -7.64 -1.17 -7.36
N LYS A 206 -8.96 -1.42 -7.20
CA LYS A 206 -9.48 -2.46 -6.31
C LYS A 206 -9.08 -3.87 -6.73
N LEU A 207 -8.86 -4.13 -8.04
CA LEU A 207 -8.36 -5.42 -8.50
C LEU A 207 -6.99 -5.76 -7.89
N THR A 208 -6.07 -4.80 -7.82
CA THR A 208 -4.78 -4.99 -7.13
C THR A 208 -4.96 -5.04 -5.61
N ALA A 209 -5.89 -4.24 -5.06
CA ALA A 209 -6.14 -4.24 -3.62
C ALA A 209 -6.68 -5.60 -3.13
N GLU A 210 -7.43 -6.31 -3.95
CA GLU A 210 -7.89 -7.68 -3.67
C GLU A 210 -6.77 -8.70 -3.95
N ASN A 211 -6.23 -8.74 -5.16
CA ASN A 211 -5.24 -9.74 -5.60
C ASN A 211 -3.99 -9.83 -4.69
N GLY A 212 -3.52 -8.71 -4.14
CA GLY A 212 -2.32 -8.71 -3.30
C GLY A 212 -2.44 -9.55 -2.01
N ALA A 213 -3.65 -9.85 -1.57
CA ALA A 213 -3.94 -10.72 -0.43
C ALA A 213 -4.87 -11.89 -0.83
N ASP A 214 -4.93 -12.24 -2.09
CA ASP A 214 -5.71 -13.38 -2.59
C ASP A 214 -4.83 -14.62 -2.70
N GLY A 215 -5.14 -15.66 -1.93
CA GLY A 215 -4.48 -16.96 -2.03
C GLY A 215 -5.15 -17.92 -3.00
N TYR A 216 -6.39 -17.63 -3.44
CA TYR A 216 -7.18 -18.55 -4.25
C TYR A 216 -6.69 -18.63 -5.70
N HIS A 217 -6.26 -17.51 -6.29
CA HIS A 217 -5.76 -17.49 -7.66
C HIS A 217 -4.40 -18.19 -7.84
N VAL A 218 -3.60 -18.32 -6.77
CA VAL A 218 -2.20 -18.77 -6.85
C VAL A 218 -2.04 -20.10 -7.57
N SER A 219 -2.91 -21.07 -7.27
CA SER A 219 -2.85 -22.40 -7.88
C SER A 219 -3.24 -22.42 -9.36
N SER A 220 -4.03 -21.45 -9.80
CA SER A 220 -4.51 -21.33 -11.18
C SER A 220 -3.58 -20.46 -12.04
N VAL A 221 -3.21 -19.28 -11.53
CA VAL A 221 -2.48 -18.27 -12.29
C VAL A 221 -0.96 -18.51 -12.24
N HIS A 222 -0.40 -18.92 -11.07
CA HIS A 222 1.06 -19.01 -10.84
C HIS A 222 1.63 -20.43 -10.89
N TRP A 223 0.93 -21.41 -11.45
CA TRP A 223 1.43 -22.78 -11.56
C TRP A 223 2.76 -22.87 -12.35
N ASN A 224 2.93 -22.00 -13.33
CA ASN A 224 4.15 -21.96 -14.16
C ASN A 224 5.39 -21.54 -13.36
N TYR A 225 5.25 -20.54 -12.48
CA TYR A 225 6.31 -20.15 -11.57
C TYR A 225 6.73 -21.32 -10.67
N ALA A 226 5.77 -21.99 -10.04
CA ALA A 226 6.02 -23.12 -9.16
C ALA A 226 6.76 -24.27 -9.91
N ALA A 227 6.31 -24.61 -11.11
CA ALA A 227 6.95 -25.61 -11.95
C ALA A 227 8.39 -25.24 -12.32
N THR A 228 8.63 -23.98 -12.68
CA THR A 228 9.95 -23.47 -13.05
C THR A 228 10.92 -23.51 -11.87
N GLN A 229 10.50 -23.09 -10.68
CA GLN A 229 11.35 -23.13 -9.47
C GLN A 229 11.72 -24.57 -9.10
N ASN A 230 10.76 -25.49 -9.17
CA ASN A 230 11.01 -26.90 -8.88
C ASN A 230 12.02 -27.51 -9.89
N GLN A 231 11.92 -27.18 -11.19
CA GLN A 231 12.90 -27.62 -12.18
C GLN A 231 14.30 -27.04 -11.93
N ARG A 232 14.39 -25.77 -11.53
CA ARG A 232 15.68 -25.15 -11.16
C ARG A 232 16.32 -25.86 -9.98
N LYS A 233 15.55 -26.07 -8.90
CA LYS A 233 16.03 -26.77 -7.71
C LYS A 233 16.52 -28.20 -8.02
N GLN A 234 15.80 -28.94 -8.85
CA GLN A 234 16.22 -30.27 -9.31
C GLN A 234 17.53 -30.24 -10.07
N ARG A 235 17.77 -29.25 -10.94
CA ARG A 235 18.98 -29.13 -11.75
C ARG A 235 20.20 -28.71 -10.92
N GLU A 236 20.00 -27.80 -9.96
CA GLU A 236 21.09 -27.20 -9.18
C GLU A 236 21.51 -28.07 -7.99
N ALA A 237 20.58 -28.70 -7.30
CA ALA A 237 20.80 -29.42 -6.05
C ALA A 237 20.54 -30.93 -6.13
N GLY A 238 20.00 -31.43 -7.24
CA GLY A 238 19.57 -32.83 -7.33
C GLY A 238 18.41 -33.15 -6.37
N ASP A 239 17.82 -32.13 -5.76
CA ASP A 239 16.74 -32.26 -4.77
C ASP A 239 15.39 -32.32 -5.45
N SER A 240 14.62 -33.37 -5.13
CA SER A 240 13.26 -33.58 -5.64
C SER A 240 12.16 -32.97 -4.77
N ASN A 241 12.50 -32.38 -3.62
CA ASN A 241 11.53 -31.72 -2.77
C ASN A 241 11.10 -30.38 -3.39
N PRO A 242 9.82 -30.19 -3.71
CA PRO A 242 9.36 -28.94 -4.30
C PRO A 242 9.42 -27.80 -3.28
N THR A 243 10.07 -26.70 -3.65
CA THR A 243 10.07 -25.45 -2.87
C THR A 243 8.65 -24.88 -2.77
N MET A 244 7.86 -25.10 -3.82
CA MET A 244 6.46 -24.70 -3.90
C MET A 244 5.71 -25.69 -4.79
N SER A 245 4.51 -26.04 -4.41
CA SER A 245 3.59 -26.78 -5.28
C SER A 245 2.29 -26.02 -5.41
N ALA A 246 1.98 -25.54 -6.61
CA ALA A 246 0.70 -24.90 -6.89
C ALA A 246 -0.49 -25.80 -6.54
N GLY A 247 -0.38 -27.11 -6.78
CA GLY A 247 -1.43 -28.09 -6.44
C GLY A 247 -1.55 -28.43 -4.96
N SER A 248 -0.62 -27.99 -4.10
CA SER A 248 -0.66 -28.20 -2.65
C SER A 248 -0.66 -26.89 -1.85
N TRP A 249 -0.81 -25.73 -2.51
CA TRP A 249 -0.82 -24.44 -1.85
C TRP A 249 -1.80 -24.39 -0.69
N ALA A 250 -3.03 -24.79 -0.92
CA ALA A 250 -4.08 -24.88 0.12
C ALA A 250 -3.77 -25.88 1.26
N LYS A 251 -2.81 -26.78 1.08
CA LYS A 251 -2.44 -27.80 2.08
C LYS A 251 -1.27 -27.35 2.98
N GLN A 252 -0.59 -26.27 2.64
CA GLN A 252 0.59 -25.81 3.41
C GLN A 252 0.22 -25.20 4.76
N GLY A 253 -1.05 -24.88 4.98
CA GLY A 253 -1.51 -24.13 6.14
C GLY A 253 -1.35 -22.64 5.90
N GLY A 254 -2.14 -21.88 6.61
CA GLY A 254 -2.20 -20.43 6.46
C GLY A 254 -3.63 -19.94 6.59
N GLY A 255 -3.83 -18.67 6.38
CA GLY A 255 -5.14 -18.06 6.51
C GLY A 255 -5.10 -16.57 6.22
N PHE A 256 -6.13 -15.89 6.66
CA PHE A 256 -6.19 -14.44 6.56
C PHE A 256 -6.60 -13.80 7.88
N TYR A 257 -6.26 -12.52 8.01
CA TYR A 257 -6.77 -11.64 9.05
C TYR A 257 -7.28 -10.35 8.44
N SER A 258 -8.48 -9.94 8.83
CA SER A 258 -9.03 -8.62 8.50
C SER A 258 -9.00 -7.74 9.74
N PHE A 259 -8.52 -6.53 9.58
CA PHE A 259 -8.40 -5.52 10.63
C PHE A 259 -9.36 -4.37 10.38
N ASP A 260 -9.43 -3.45 11.34
CA ASP A 260 -10.16 -2.21 11.17
C ASP A 260 -9.58 -1.36 10.01
N LYS A 261 -10.32 -0.36 9.55
CA LYS A 261 -9.94 0.58 8.46
C LYS A 261 -9.60 -0.10 7.11
N GLY A 262 -10.09 -1.32 6.88
CA GLY A 262 -9.90 -2.05 5.63
C GLY A 262 -8.50 -2.64 5.45
N HIS A 263 -7.68 -2.68 6.50
CA HIS A 263 -6.40 -3.39 6.47
C HIS A 263 -6.63 -4.89 6.51
N MET A 264 -5.78 -5.64 5.82
CA MET A 264 -5.88 -7.10 5.79
C MET A 264 -4.52 -7.76 5.61
N LEU A 265 -4.40 -8.99 6.08
CA LEU A 265 -3.22 -9.83 5.99
C LEU A 265 -3.60 -11.18 5.41
N LEU A 266 -2.91 -11.60 4.34
CA LEU A 266 -2.82 -13.00 3.96
C LEU A 266 -1.51 -13.55 4.51
N TRP A 267 -1.55 -14.74 5.14
CA TRP A 267 -0.35 -15.43 5.57
C TRP A 267 -0.37 -16.89 5.16
N THR A 268 0.82 -17.45 4.90
CA THR A 268 0.96 -18.84 4.46
C THR A 268 2.22 -19.44 5.07
N ARG A 269 2.12 -20.65 5.60
CA ARG A 269 3.26 -21.37 6.13
C ARG A 269 4.17 -21.86 5.01
N TRP A 270 5.47 -21.67 5.17
CA TRP A 270 6.47 -22.15 4.24
C TRP A 270 6.71 -23.65 4.41
N ALA A 271 6.81 -24.37 3.30
CA ALA A 271 7.19 -25.77 3.31
C ALA A 271 8.69 -25.96 3.64
N ASN A 272 9.52 -25.03 3.17
CA ASN A 272 10.97 -25.04 3.33
C ASN A 272 11.43 -23.65 3.82
N PRO A 273 11.25 -23.31 5.11
CA PRO A 273 11.63 -22.01 5.65
C PRO A 273 13.13 -21.73 5.55
N GLU A 274 13.98 -22.76 5.45
CA GLU A 274 15.42 -22.66 5.23
C GLU A 274 15.82 -22.01 3.90
N ASP A 275 14.95 -22.01 2.91
CA ASP A 275 15.17 -21.32 1.63
C ASP A 275 14.96 -19.80 1.73
N ARG A 276 14.46 -19.30 2.85
CA ARG A 276 14.22 -17.86 3.04
C ARG A 276 15.50 -17.13 3.45
N PRO A 277 15.76 -15.95 2.87
CA PRO A 277 16.93 -15.14 3.25
C PRO A 277 17.03 -14.83 4.75
N LEU A 278 15.89 -14.74 5.45
CA LEU A 278 15.84 -14.45 6.87
C LEU A 278 16.24 -15.64 7.77
N TYR A 279 16.28 -16.86 7.23
CA TYR A 279 16.54 -18.07 8.01
C TYR A 279 17.90 -18.06 8.74
N GLU A 280 18.89 -17.40 8.14
CA GLU A 280 20.24 -17.24 8.74
C GLU A 280 20.19 -16.56 10.13
N ARG A 281 19.15 -15.79 10.42
CA ARG A 281 18.99 -15.03 11.67
C ARG A 281 18.06 -15.69 12.69
N ARG A 282 17.67 -16.94 12.45
CA ARG A 282 16.63 -17.62 13.25
C ARG A 282 16.94 -17.62 14.76
N ASP A 283 18.17 -17.98 15.13
CA ASP A 283 18.55 -18.10 16.54
C ASP A 283 18.63 -16.72 17.21
N GLU A 284 19.10 -15.71 16.50
CA GLU A 284 19.15 -14.31 16.96
C GLU A 284 17.72 -13.79 17.20
N LEU A 285 16.83 -13.95 16.22
CA LEU A 285 15.44 -13.53 16.35
C LEU A 285 14.69 -14.26 17.47
N ALA A 286 14.97 -15.56 17.68
CA ALA A 286 14.39 -16.32 18.77
C ALA A 286 14.90 -15.83 20.15
N GLN A 287 16.15 -15.42 20.23
CA GLN A 287 16.70 -14.82 21.44
C GLN A 287 16.10 -13.45 21.73
N ASP A 288 15.91 -12.59 20.73
CA ASP A 288 15.45 -11.21 20.89
C ASP A 288 13.93 -11.12 21.13
N PHE A 289 13.14 -11.94 20.44
CA PHE A 289 11.68 -11.82 20.41
C PHE A 289 10.90 -13.03 20.93
N GLY A 290 11.60 -14.09 21.34
CA GLY A 290 11.01 -15.36 21.73
C GLY A 290 10.65 -16.25 20.53
N LYS A 291 10.53 -17.56 20.81
CA LYS A 291 10.40 -18.58 19.75
C LYS A 291 9.14 -18.37 18.89
N ALA A 292 7.98 -18.14 19.48
CA ALA A 292 6.72 -18.03 18.74
C ALA A 292 6.77 -16.89 17.70
N ARG A 293 7.26 -15.70 18.09
CA ARG A 293 7.38 -14.55 17.19
C ARG A 293 8.44 -14.77 16.11
N ALA A 294 9.58 -15.37 16.47
CA ALA A 294 10.65 -15.70 15.50
C ALA A 294 10.17 -16.74 14.48
N ASP A 295 9.48 -17.78 14.92
CA ASP A 295 8.89 -18.78 14.02
C ASP A 295 7.88 -18.09 13.06
N TRP A 296 7.03 -17.20 13.57
CA TRP A 296 6.13 -16.42 12.73
C TRP A 296 6.84 -15.58 11.67
N MET A 297 7.96 -14.95 12.01
CA MET A 297 8.77 -14.15 11.08
C MET A 297 9.43 -15.00 10.00
N ILE A 298 9.84 -16.22 10.32
CA ILE A 298 10.63 -17.10 9.46
C ILE A 298 9.79 -18.13 8.72
N GLU A 299 8.84 -18.78 9.41
CA GLU A 299 8.08 -19.89 8.86
C GLU A 299 6.84 -19.44 8.08
N ASN A 300 6.38 -18.20 8.25
CA ASN A 300 5.20 -17.70 7.56
C ASN A 300 5.55 -16.55 6.59
N SER A 301 4.98 -16.62 5.40
CA SER A 301 4.92 -15.48 4.49
C SER A 301 3.79 -14.54 4.89
N ARG A 302 3.91 -13.27 4.59
CA ARG A 302 2.93 -12.23 4.93
C ARG A 302 2.73 -11.28 3.79
N ASN A 303 1.47 -11.08 3.40
CA ASN A 303 1.06 -10.03 2.47
C ASN A 303 0.12 -9.09 3.22
N LEU A 304 0.67 -8.02 3.78
CA LEU A 304 -0.08 -7.01 4.51
C LEU A 304 -0.54 -5.90 3.56
N CYS A 305 -1.85 -5.77 3.40
CA CYS A 305 -2.48 -4.61 2.78
C CYS A 305 -2.72 -3.53 3.83
N LEU A 306 -2.07 -2.40 3.68
CA LEU A 306 -2.44 -1.17 4.38
C LEU A 306 -3.30 -0.34 3.42
N TYR A 307 -4.59 -0.41 3.64
CA TYR A 307 -5.57 0.26 2.81
C TYR A 307 -5.35 1.79 2.79
N PRO A 308 -5.45 2.48 1.64
CA PRO A 308 -5.87 1.93 0.36
C PRO A 308 -4.73 1.58 -0.61
N ASN A 309 -3.47 2.02 -0.38
CA ASN A 309 -2.53 2.16 -1.48
C ASN A 309 -1.24 1.34 -1.37
N VAL A 310 -1.01 0.61 -0.29
CA VAL A 310 0.28 -0.08 -0.15
C VAL A 310 0.14 -1.51 0.35
N TYR A 311 0.93 -2.40 -0.25
CA TYR A 311 1.23 -3.72 0.26
C TYR A 311 2.66 -3.78 0.78
N LEU A 312 2.80 -4.29 1.99
CA LEU A 312 4.07 -4.77 2.53
C LEU A 312 4.05 -6.28 2.41
N MET A 313 4.82 -6.81 1.46
CA MET A 313 4.87 -8.24 1.19
C MET A 313 6.19 -8.81 1.64
N ASP A 314 6.11 -9.86 2.44
CA ASP A 314 7.24 -10.67 2.89
C ASP A 314 6.91 -12.14 2.56
N GLN A 315 6.73 -12.41 1.26
CA GLN A 315 6.37 -13.71 0.71
C GLN A 315 7.61 -14.41 0.14
N PHE A 316 7.79 -14.44 -1.19
CA PHE A 316 8.98 -14.97 -1.84
C PHE A 316 10.12 -13.97 -1.81
N SER A 317 9.78 -12.69 -1.71
CA SER A 317 10.71 -11.61 -1.45
C SER A 317 10.01 -10.53 -0.63
N SER A 318 10.81 -9.69 0.03
CA SER A 318 10.26 -8.54 0.73
C SER A 318 10.12 -7.37 -0.24
N GLN A 319 8.93 -6.80 -0.33
CA GLN A 319 8.66 -5.67 -1.22
C GLN A 319 7.63 -4.70 -0.64
N ILE A 320 7.72 -3.46 -1.10
CA ILE A 320 6.68 -2.47 -1.01
C ILE A 320 6.03 -2.35 -2.39
N ARG A 321 4.73 -2.61 -2.49
CA ARG A 321 3.94 -2.42 -3.71
C ARG A 321 2.98 -1.28 -3.49
N ILE A 322 3.06 -0.24 -4.32
CA ILE A 322 2.27 0.99 -4.20
C ILE A 322 1.32 1.08 -5.38
N ALA A 323 0.04 1.21 -5.11
CA ALA A 323 -0.98 1.45 -6.11
C ALA A 323 -1.32 2.94 -6.21
N ARG A 324 -1.35 3.46 -7.43
CA ARG A 324 -1.79 4.81 -7.77
C ARG A 324 -2.87 4.76 -8.85
N PRO A 325 -4.13 4.98 -8.52
CA PRO A 325 -5.19 5.10 -9.52
C PRO A 325 -4.94 6.28 -10.46
N ILE A 326 -5.09 6.05 -11.77
CA ILE A 326 -4.98 7.08 -12.80
C ILE A 326 -6.38 7.45 -13.31
N SER A 327 -7.20 6.45 -13.54
CA SER A 327 -8.59 6.57 -13.93
C SER A 327 -9.37 5.36 -13.40
N VAL A 328 -10.67 5.34 -13.59
CA VAL A 328 -11.53 4.22 -13.14
C VAL A 328 -11.06 2.86 -13.64
N ASN A 329 -10.39 2.81 -14.78
CA ASN A 329 -9.92 1.60 -15.45
C ASN A 329 -8.42 1.58 -15.74
N ARG A 330 -7.63 2.39 -15.06
CA ARG A 330 -6.15 2.41 -15.20
C ARG A 330 -5.49 2.67 -13.87
N THR A 331 -4.56 1.81 -13.51
CA THR A 331 -3.80 1.89 -12.26
C THR A 331 -2.31 1.75 -12.52
N GLU A 332 -1.52 2.63 -11.93
CA GLU A 332 -0.06 2.52 -11.90
C GLU A 332 0.36 1.79 -10.62
N ILE A 333 1.27 0.84 -10.79
CA ILE A 333 1.93 0.15 -9.68
C ILE A 333 3.40 0.51 -9.67
N THR A 334 3.93 0.82 -8.50
CA THR A 334 5.38 0.95 -8.28
C THR A 334 5.80 -0.04 -7.21
N ILE A 335 6.89 -0.77 -7.47
CA ILE A 335 7.40 -1.82 -6.59
C ILE A 335 8.85 -1.51 -6.22
N TYR A 336 9.16 -1.66 -4.93
CA TYR A 336 10.51 -1.57 -4.38
C TYR A 336 10.85 -2.84 -3.63
N CYS A 337 12.06 -3.36 -3.81
CA CYS A 337 12.59 -4.37 -2.92
C CYS A 337 13.00 -3.72 -1.60
N ILE A 338 12.64 -4.33 -0.47
CA ILE A 338 13.08 -3.93 0.87
C ILE A 338 13.91 -5.06 1.50
N ALA A 339 14.84 -4.69 2.34
CA ALA A 339 15.74 -5.64 2.97
C ALA A 339 16.07 -5.23 4.41
N PRO A 340 16.30 -6.19 5.31
CA PRO A 340 16.91 -5.92 6.61
C PRO A 340 18.31 -5.34 6.43
N LYS A 341 18.64 -4.29 7.18
CA LYS A 341 20.01 -3.77 7.20
C LYS A 341 20.94 -4.78 7.86
N GLY A 342 22.15 -4.89 7.34
CA GLY A 342 23.18 -5.79 7.88
C GLY A 342 22.98 -7.29 7.58
N GLU A 343 22.04 -7.65 6.70
CA GLU A 343 21.97 -9.05 6.21
C GLU A 343 23.23 -9.45 5.43
N SER A 344 23.53 -10.75 5.37
CA SER A 344 24.68 -11.26 4.62
C SER A 344 24.55 -11.01 3.11
N ASP A 345 25.67 -11.00 2.40
CA ASP A 345 25.69 -10.88 0.93
C ASP A 345 24.93 -12.04 0.27
N HIS A 346 24.93 -13.23 0.88
CA HIS A 346 24.20 -14.39 0.41
C HIS A 346 22.69 -14.16 0.55
N ALA A 347 22.21 -13.76 1.73
CA ALA A 347 20.79 -13.44 1.98
C ALA A 347 20.34 -12.30 1.07
N ARG A 348 21.16 -11.26 0.90
CA ARG A 348 20.89 -10.13 0.01
C ARG A 348 20.71 -10.57 -1.45
N SER A 349 21.63 -11.39 -1.95
CA SER A 349 21.59 -11.91 -3.32
C SER A 349 20.35 -12.79 -3.56
N SER A 350 20.06 -13.67 -2.61
CA SER A 350 18.89 -14.54 -2.63
C SER A 350 17.59 -13.74 -2.64
N ARG A 351 17.49 -12.71 -1.78
CA ARG A 351 16.34 -11.80 -1.70
C ARG A 351 16.07 -11.05 -3.00
N ILE A 352 17.13 -10.48 -3.59
CA ILE A 352 17.02 -9.76 -4.87
C ILE A 352 16.57 -10.74 -5.96
N ARG A 353 17.16 -11.94 -6.00
CA ARG A 353 16.79 -12.96 -6.98
C ARG A 353 15.32 -13.37 -6.86
N GLN A 354 14.84 -13.62 -5.66
CA GLN A 354 13.43 -13.96 -5.41
C GLN A 354 12.49 -12.82 -5.83
N TYR A 355 12.87 -11.57 -5.52
CA TYR A 355 12.11 -10.39 -5.93
C TYR A 355 12.04 -10.26 -7.45
N GLU A 356 13.15 -10.44 -8.17
CA GLU A 356 13.20 -10.33 -9.63
C GLU A 356 12.43 -11.46 -10.32
N ASP A 357 12.54 -12.69 -9.81
CA ASP A 357 11.92 -13.86 -10.43
C ASP A 357 10.39 -13.88 -10.29
N PHE A 358 9.82 -13.30 -9.25
CA PHE A 358 8.38 -13.38 -8.97
C PHE A 358 7.64 -12.06 -9.17
N PHE A 359 7.91 -11.08 -8.33
CA PHE A 359 7.09 -9.86 -8.24
C PHE A 359 7.54 -8.70 -9.13
N ASN A 360 8.74 -8.74 -9.68
CA ASN A 360 9.15 -7.71 -10.63
C ASN A 360 8.22 -7.73 -11.85
N VAL A 361 8.07 -6.59 -12.52
CA VAL A 361 7.24 -6.48 -13.74
C VAL A 361 7.64 -7.48 -14.83
N SER A 362 8.92 -7.83 -14.89
CA SER A 362 9.47 -8.87 -15.77
C SER A 362 9.57 -10.25 -15.11
N GLY A 363 9.06 -10.40 -13.87
CA GLY A 363 8.98 -11.68 -13.17
C GLY A 363 7.92 -12.61 -13.77
N MET A 364 7.84 -13.82 -13.25
CA MET A 364 6.94 -14.84 -13.79
C MET A 364 5.49 -14.74 -13.26
N ALA A 365 5.25 -14.00 -12.17
CA ALA A 365 3.92 -13.90 -11.58
C ALA A 365 3.17 -12.65 -12.03
N THR A 366 3.81 -11.49 -11.97
CA THR A 366 3.12 -10.21 -12.24
C THR A 366 2.44 -10.13 -13.61
N PRO A 367 3.04 -10.57 -14.74
CA PRO A 367 2.38 -10.51 -16.04
C PRO A 367 1.09 -11.33 -16.11
N ASP A 368 1.04 -12.48 -15.44
CA ASP A 368 -0.14 -13.34 -15.41
C ASP A 368 -1.31 -12.65 -14.69
N ASP A 369 -1.05 -12.02 -13.54
CA ASP A 369 -2.05 -11.22 -12.81
C ASP A 369 -2.59 -10.06 -13.66
N LEU A 370 -1.72 -9.37 -14.40
CA LEU A 370 -2.11 -8.19 -15.18
C LEU A 370 -3.09 -8.54 -16.29
N GLU A 371 -2.95 -9.72 -16.92
CA GLU A 371 -3.87 -10.20 -17.94
C GLU A 371 -5.24 -10.51 -17.33
N GLU A 372 -5.28 -11.11 -16.13
CA GLU A 372 -6.54 -11.37 -15.44
C GLU A 372 -7.24 -10.07 -15.00
N PHE A 373 -6.49 -9.07 -14.53
CA PHE A 373 -7.07 -7.74 -14.21
C PHE A 373 -7.70 -7.10 -15.46
N ARG A 374 -7.00 -7.13 -16.60
CA ARG A 374 -7.51 -6.59 -17.86
C ARG A 374 -8.76 -7.35 -18.31
N SER A 375 -8.76 -8.67 -18.19
CA SER A 375 -9.88 -9.55 -18.54
C SER A 375 -11.11 -9.25 -17.67
N CYS A 376 -10.93 -9.17 -16.35
CA CYS A 376 -11.98 -8.79 -15.40
C CYS A 376 -12.54 -7.40 -15.71
N GLN A 377 -11.68 -6.38 -15.87
CA GLN A 377 -12.11 -5.01 -16.17
C GLN A 377 -12.92 -4.93 -17.46
N THR A 378 -12.53 -5.69 -18.47
CA THR A 378 -13.26 -5.77 -19.74
C THR A 378 -14.65 -6.39 -19.53
N SER A 379 -14.72 -7.51 -18.81
CA SER A 379 -15.98 -8.22 -18.54
C SER A 379 -16.93 -7.43 -17.65
N TYR A 380 -16.41 -6.58 -16.75
CA TYR A 380 -17.20 -5.75 -15.84
C TYR A 380 -17.99 -4.64 -16.58
N GLN A 381 -17.67 -4.35 -17.83
CA GLN A 381 -18.47 -3.44 -18.66
C GLN A 381 -19.82 -4.05 -19.07
N GLY A 382 -19.99 -5.36 -18.94
CA GLY A 382 -21.22 -6.06 -19.29
C GLY A 382 -22.33 -5.85 -18.26
N SER A 383 -23.58 -5.74 -18.73
CA SER A 383 -24.74 -5.47 -17.86
C SER A 383 -25.54 -6.72 -17.46
N VAL A 384 -25.18 -7.90 -17.97
CA VAL A 384 -25.96 -9.14 -17.76
C VAL A 384 -25.54 -9.84 -16.47
N THR A 385 -24.24 -9.93 -16.22
CA THR A 385 -23.68 -10.50 -14.98
C THR A 385 -23.10 -9.38 -14.15
N THR A 386 -23.73 -9.08 -13.02
CA THR A 386 -23.46 -7.85 -12.27
C THR A 386 -22.72 -8.06 -10.93
N TRP A 387 -22.61 -9.29 -10.48
CA TRP A 387 -22.05 -9.62 -9.17
C TRP A 387 -20.73 -10.37 -9.28
N ASN A 388 -19.80 -10.05 -8.39
CA ASN A 388 -18.67 -10.87 -7.99
C ASN A 388 -19.05 -11.58 -6.68
N ASP A 389 -18.83 -12.88 -6.61
CA ASP A 389 -19.07 -13.69 -5.42
C ASP A 389 -17.76 -13.81 -4.62
N MET A 390 -17.80 -13.46 -3.34
CA MET A 390 -16.70 -13.51 -2.38
C MET A 390 -17.07 -14.39 -1.18
N SER A 391 -17.99 -15.35 -1.37
CA SER A 391 -18.54 -16.18 -0.30
C SER A 391 -17.65 -17.37 0.07
N ARG A 392 -16.53 -17.59 -0.66
CA ARG A 392 -15.68 -18.74 -0.44
C ARG A 392 -15.15 -18.79 0.99
N GLY A 393 -15.42 -19.88 1.68
CA GLY A 393 -15.02 -20.14 3.06
C GLY A 393 -15.95 -19.56 4.12
N ALA A 394 -17.10 -18.97 3.75
CA ALA A 394 -17.99 -18.28 4.69
C ALA A 394 -18.42 -19.16 5.90
N GLU A 395 -18.57 -20.46 5.69
CA GLU A 395 -18.89 -21.41 6.78
C GLU A 395 -17.76 -21.60 7.81
N HIS A 396 -16.53 -21.13 7.48
CA HIS A 396 -15.33 -21.35 8.28
C HIS A 396 -14.71 -20.07 8.81
N TRP A 397 -15.27 -18.90 8.49
CA TRP A 397 -14.76 -17.65 9.02
C TRP A 397 -14.99 -17.55 10.52
N ILE A 398 -14.02 -16.97 11.22
CA ILE A 398 -14.01 -16.86 12.67
C ILE A 398 -14.06 -15.38 13.04
N GLU A 399 -15.05 -14.97 13.80
CA GLU A 399 -15.07 -13.64 14.42
C GLU A 399 -13.93 -13.53 15.44
N GLY A 400 -13.07 -12.51 15.27
CA GLY A 400 -11.90 -12.31 16.12
C GLY A 400 -10.70 -13.18 15.74
N ALA A 401 -9.86 -13.45 16.74
CA ALA A 401 -8.59 -14.15 16.57
C ALA A 401 -8.75 -15.67 16.57
N ASP A 402 -8.13 -16.33 15.60
CA ASP A 402 -7.88 -17.77 15.63
C ASP A 402 -6.71 -18.13 16.58
N GLU A 403 -6.37 -19.42 16.70
CA GLU A 403 -5.30 -19.87 17.59
C GLU A 403 -3.92 -19.32 17.15
N ALA A 404 -3.65 -19.23 15.85
CA ALA A 404 -2.38 -18.74 15.34
C ALA A 404 -2.20 -17.23 15.61
N ALA A 405 -3.26 -16.44 15.53
CA ALA A 405 -3.24 -15.03 15.91
C ALA A 405 -2.99 -14.84 17.41
N LYS A 406 -3.61 -15.67 18.25
CA LYS A 406 -3.43 -15.63 19.71
C LYS A 406 -1.99 -15.92 20.14
N GLU A 407 -1.27 -16.80 19.43
CA GLU A 407 0.14 -17.11 19.72
C GLU A 407 1.06 -15.87 19.65
N ILE A 408 0.70 -14.87 18.86
CA ILE A 408 1.48 -13.64 18.67
C ILE A 408 0.75 -12.39 19.18
N ASP A 409 -0.27 -12.58 20.03
CA ASP A 409 -1.07 -11.48 20.58
C ASP A 409 -1.65 -10.55 19.50
N LEU A 410 -2.15 -11.11 18.40
CA LEU A 410 -2.79 -10.39 17.31
C LEU A 410 -4.31 -10.48 17.43
N HIS A 411 -5.01 -9.36 17.28
CA HIS A 411 -6.45 -9.26 17.49
C HIS A 411 -7.17 -8.77 16.22
N PRO A 412 -7.26 -9.61 15.18
CA PRO A 412 -8.07 -9.30 13.99
C PRO A 412 -9.56 -9.24 14.33
N LEU A 413 -10.33 -8.56 13.49
CA LEU A 413 -11.80 -8.55 13.58
C LEU A 413 -12.42 -9.80 12.96
N LEU A 414 -11.75 -10.35 11.93
CA LEU A 414 -12.17 -11.58 11.25
C LEU A 414 -10.93 -12.38 10.88
N SER A 415 -11.00 -13.69 11.05
CA SER A 415 -9.96 -14.66 10.69
C SER A 415 -10.49 -15.75 9.78
N GLY A 416 -9.64 -16.28 8.93
CA GLY A 416 -9.89 -17.50 8.16
C GLY A 416 -8.69 -18.42 8.25
N VAL A 417 -8.96 -19.74 8.28
CA VAL A 417 -7.96 -20.80 8.50
C VAL A 417 -7.44 -21.40 7.18
N ARG A 418 -7.81 -20.83 6.05
CA ARG A 418 -7.36 -21.24 4.72
C ARG A 418 -6.93 -20.03 3.91
N THR A 419 -5.84 -20.16 3.18
CA THR A 419 -5.31 -19.11 2.30
C THR A 419 -6.22 -18.80 1.11
N GLU A 420 -7.10 -19.73 0.74
CA GLU A 420 -8.02 -19.59 -0.40
C GLU A 420 -9.38 -19.00 -0.03
N ASP A 421 -9.63 -18.71 1.26
CA ASP A 421 -10.89 -18.11 1.70
C ASP A 421 -10.90 -16.61 1.36
N GLU A 422 -12.07 -16.09 0.98
CA GLU A 422 -12.24 -14.72 0.49
C GLU A 422 -12.84 -13.75 1.54
N GLY A 423 -13.02 -14.21 2.79
CA GLY A 423 -13.56 -13.40 3.88
C GLY A 423 -12.76 -12.12 4.20
N LEU A 424 -11.47 -12.08 3.84
CA LEU A 424 -10.62 -10.91 4.05
C LEU A 424 -11.12 -9.67 3.29
N PHE A 425 -11.82 -9.83 2.17
CA PHE A 425 -12.33 -8.70 1.38
C PHE A 425 -13.59 -8.08 2.00
N VAL A 426 -14.31 -8.82 2.84
CA VAL A 426 -15.60 -8.38 3.41
C VAL A 426 -15.45 -7.07 4.18
N LEU A 427 -14.53 -7.02 5.15
CA LEU A 427 -14.33 -5.82 5.96
C LEU A 427 -13.70 -4.66 5.16
N GLN A 428 -12.86 -4.94 4.17
CA GLN A 428 -12.30 -3.92 3.29
C GLN A 428 -13.41 -3.25 2.45
N HIS A 429 -14.30 -4.03 1.84
CA HIS A 429 -15.42 -3.51 1.07
C HIS A 429 -16.43 -2.76 1.94
N LYS A 430 -16.72 -3.26 3.15
CA LYS A 430 -17.57 -2.54 4.12
C LYS A 430 -16.95 -1.21 4.54
N TYR A 431 -15.65 -1.17 4.80
CA TYR A 431 -14.96 0.07 5.12
C TYR A 431 -14.96 1.05 3.94
N TRP A 432 -14.74 0.56 2.71
CA TRP A 432 -14.91 1.35 1.50
C TRP A 432 -16.31 1.95 1.41
N GLN A 433 -17.34 1.14 1.55
CA GLN A 433 -18.75 1.60 1.47
C GLN A 433 -19.06 2.63 2.55
N GLN A 434 -18.66 2.41 3.79
CA GLN A 434 -18.84 3.37 4.89
C GLN A 434 -18.12 4.70 4.60
N THR A 435 -16.91 4.66 4.08
CA THR A 435 -16.16 5.85 3.68
C THR A 435 -16.89 6.63 2.58
N MET A 436 -17.41 5.94 1.58
CA MET A 436 -18.16 6.54 0.48
C MET A 436 -19.50 7.14 0.93
N LEU A 437 -20.23 6.48 1.84
CA LEU A 437 -21.45 7.00 2.43
C LEU A 437 -21.18 8.27 3.24
N LYS A 438 -20.13 8.27 4.07
CA LYS A 438 -19.71 9.46 4.81
C LYS A 438 -19.33 10.61 3.88
N ALA A 439 -18.61 10.30 2.80
CA ALA A 439 -18.22 11.28 1.78
C ALA A 439 -19.45 11.98 1.16
N LEU A 440 -20.49 11.22 0.79
CA LEU A 440 -21.73 11.81 0.27
C LEU A 440 -22.43 12.70 1.29
N ALA A 441 -22.49 12.30 2.55
CA ALA A 441 -23.09 13.12 3.61
C ALA A 441 -22.32 14.43 3.82
N ASP A 442 -20.99 14.39 3.81
CA ASP A 442 -20.12 15.56 3.92
C ASP A 442 -20.31 16.52 2.73
N GLU A 443 -20.45 16.01 1.50
CA GLU A 443 -20.71 16.84 0.31
C GLU A 443 -22.10 17.51 0.36
N GLN A 444 -23.13 16.79 0.77
CA GLN A 444 -24.47 17.33 0.91
C GLN A 444 -24.52 18.44 1.96
N SER A 445 -23.84 18.26 3.10
CA SER A 445 -23.77 19.27 4.16
C SER A 445 -23.10 20.57 3.68
N LYS A 446 -22.05 20.45 2.85
CA LYS A 446 -21.38 21.62 2.27
C LYS A 446 -22.25 22.37 1.28
N LEU A 447 -23.05 21.67 0.46
CA LEU A 447 -23.97 22.31 -0.48
C LEU A 447 -25.04 23.11 0.24
N ILE A 448 -25.64 22.57 1.29
CA ILE A 448 -26.63 23.27 2.12
C ILE A 448 -26.03 24.53 2.76
N ALA A 449 -24.83 24.42 3.34
CA ALA A 449 -24.15 25.57 3.95
C ALA A 449 -23.80 26.70 2.96
N VAL A 450 -23.64 26.41 1.67
CA VAL A 450 -23.39 27.41 0.62
C VAL A 450 -24.70 28.08 0.20
N GLU A 451 -25.82 27.35 0.16
CA GLU A 451 -27.15 27.90 -0.15
C GLU A 451 -27.64 28.82 0.95
N ASP A 452 -27.35 28.54 2.23
CA ASP A 452 -27.73 29.39 3.38
C ASP A 452 -26.93 30.71 3.47
N VAL A 453 -25.83 30.87 2.70
CA VAL A 453 -25.00 32.10 2.67
C VAL A 453 -25.32 33.01 1.48
N GLN A 454 -26.13 32.56 0.54
CA GLN A 454 -26.62 33.37 -0.59
C GLN A 454 -27.99 34.00 -0.30
#